data_727ea08a68db307128fc6072994a9461
#
_entry.id   727ea08a68db307128fc6072994a9461
#
_cell.length_a   1.000
_cell.length_b   1.000
_cell.length_c   1.000
_cell.angle_alpha   90.00
_cell.angle_beta   90.00
_cell.angle_gamma   90.00
#
_symmetry.space_group_name_H-M   'P 1'
#
loop_
_entity.id
_entity.type
_entity.pdbx_description
1 polymer ?
#
loop_
_entity_poly.entity_id
_entity_poly.type
_entity_poly.pdbx_seq_one_letter_code
_entity_poly.pdbx_strand_id
1 'polypeptide(L)'
;MQSSFISRRDALARLVVAAAAPFVAGAARRVPRGPKHPEPRPGVTAEHVLADDKVDAEHRDAYAAAREIPEILDGIYCHCDCADRHSTLRSLLSCFETDMPMSCGICSGEARTALELHKAGKSLAEIRAAIDKRFG
;
A
#
# COMPACT_ATOMS: atom_id res chain seq x y z
N MET A 1 -65.63 -22.25 -54.61
CA MET A 1 -65.24 -23.38 -53.78
C MET A 1 -63.80 -23.71 -54.06
N GLN A 2 -62.88 -23.24 -53.21
CA GLN A 2 -61.50 -23.73 -53.14
C GLN A 2 -61.00 -23.60 -51.70
N SER A 3 -60.94 -24.75 -51.09
CA SER A 3 -60.46 -24.88 -49.70
C SER A 3 -58.94 -24.83 -49.70
N SER A 4 -58.37 -23.75 -49.13
CA SER A 4 -56.92 -23.66 -48.94
C SER A 4 -56.54 -24.44 -47.67
N PHE A 5 -55.96 -25.63 -47.90
CA PHE A 5 -55.34 -26.42 -46.85
C PHE A 5 -54.06 -25.72 -46.33
N ILE A 6 -54.11 -25.16 -45.16
CA ILE A 6 -52.94 -24.70 -44.48
C ILE A 6 -52.15 -25.92 -44.00
N SER A 7 -51.01 -26.11 -44.63
CA SER A 7 -50.10 -27.22 -44.31
C SER A 7 -49.56 -27.10 -42.89
N ARG A 8 -49.70 -28.19 -42.12
CA ARG A 8 -49.19 -28.32 -40.75
C ARG A 8 -47.66 -28.29 -40.64
N ARG A 9 -46.96 -28.00 -41.74
CA ARG A 9 -45.50 -28.02 -41.81
C ARG A 9 -44.85 -26.68 -41.51
N ASP A 10 -45.62 -25.58 -41.50
CA ASP A 10 -45.04 -24.25 -41.27
C ASP A 10 -45.00 -23.82 -39.78
N ALA A 11 -45.44 -24.68 -38.88
CA ALA A 11 -45.49 -24.40 -37.44
C ALA A 11 -44.24 -24.78 -36.64
N LEU A 12 -43.19 -25.33 -37.27
CA LEU A 12 -42.03 -25.89 -36.57
C LEU A 12 -40.71 -25.13 -36.82
N ALA A 13 -40.74 -23.96 -37.41
CA ALA A 13 -39.54 -23.18 -37.74
C ALA A 13 -39.34 -21.94 -36.85
N ARG A 14 -39.83 -21.97 -35.61
CA ARG A 14 -39.39 -20.97 -34.59
C ARG A 14 -38.46 -21.65 -33.61
N LEU A 15 -37.30 -21.99 -34.09
CA LEU A 15 -36.14 -22.28 -33.26
C LEU A 15 -35.79 -21.01 -32.49
N VAL A 16 -36.15 -21.00 -31.22
CA VAL A 16 -35.63 -20.00 -30.25
C VAL A 16 -34.14 -20.28 -30.10
N VAL A 17 -33.32 -19.52 -30.80
CA VAL A 17 -31.88 -19.44 -30.54
C VAL A 17 -31.73 -18.71 -29.22
N ALA A 18 -31.72 -19.46 -28.12
CA ALA A 18 -31.28 -18.97 -26.84
C ALA A 18 -29.79 -18.69 -26.95
N ALA A 19 -29.44 -17.44 -27.17
CA ALA A 19 -28.06 -16.98 -27.09
C ALA A 19 -27.58 -17.19 -25.64
N ALA A 20 -26.86 -18.27 -25.40
CA ALA A 20 -26.09 -18.46 -24.18
C ALA A 20 -24.97 -17.43 -24.17
N ALA A 21 -25.22 -16.30 -23.50
CA ALA A 21 -24.17 -15.35 -23.21
C ALA A 21 -23.12 -16.06 -22.32
N PRO A 22 -21.84 -16.07 -22.69
CA PRO A 22 -20.82 -16.60 -21.81
C PRO A 22 -20.78 -15.69 -20.58
N PHE A 23 -21.13 -16.24 -19.43
CA PHE A 23 -20.82 -15.64 -18.14
C PHE A 23 -19.30 -15.59 -18.05
N VAL A 24 -18.71 -14.47 -18.45
CA VAL A 24 -17.32 -14.16 -18.10
C VAL A 24 -17.33 -13.92 -16.60
N ALA A 25 -17.11 -15.00 -15.84
CA ALA A 25 -16.77 -14.88 -14.45
C ALA A 25 -15.49 -14.06 -14.40
N GLY A 26 -15.63 -12.75 -14.21
CA GLY A 26 -14.52 -11.85 -13.95
C GLY A 26 -13.83 -12.39 -12.71
N ALA A 27 -12.70 -13.08 -12.91
CA ALA A 27 -11.80 -13.41 -11.82
C ALA A 27 -11.45 -12.07 -11.17
N ALA A 28 -12.07 -11.78 -10.04
CA ALA A 28 -11.71 -10.64 -9.22
C ALA A 28 -10.21 -10.78 -8.93
N ARG A 29 -9.39 -10.02 -9.65
CA ARG A 29 -7.98 -9.90 -9.35
C ARG A 29 -7.91 -9.52 -7.89
N ARG A 30 -7.49 -10.46 -7.05
CA ARG A 30 -7.10 -10.14 -5.68
C ARG A 30 -5.97 -9.11 -5.82
N VAL A 31 -6.31 -7.85 -5.61
CA VAL A 31 -5.31 -6.81 -5.42
C VAL A 31 -4.46 -7.29 -4.25
N PRO A 32 -3.16 -7.51 -4.42
CA PRO A 32 -2.31 -7.85 -3.29
C PRO A 32 -2.56 -6.78 -2.23
N ARG A 33 -2.98 -7.19 -1.03
CA ARG A 33 -3.05 -6.25 0.08
C ARG A 33 -1.61 -5.91 0.40
N GLY A 34 -1.22 -4.68 0.10
CA GLY A 34 0.03 -4.13 0.57
C GLY A 34 0.16 -4.23 2.09
N PRO A 35 1.34 -3.97 2.64
CA PRO A 35 1.56 -4.01 4.09
C PRO A 35 0.54 -3.12 4.79
N LYS A 36 0.08 -3.56 5.96
CA LYS A 36 -0.88 -2.80 6.73
C LYS A 36 -0.17 -1.66 7.45
N HIS A 37 -0.25 -0.46 6.91
CA HIS A 37 0.26 0.72 7.58
C HIS A 37 -0.47 0.96 8.91
N PRO A 38 0.25 1.28 9.99
CA PRO A 38 -0.37 1.65 11.26
C PRO A 38 -1.03 3.03 11.15
N GLU A 39 -2.04 3.28 11.97
CA GLU A 39 -2.53 4.65 12.14
C GLU A 39 -1.55 5.43 13.04
N PRO A 40 -1.21 6.69 12.67
CA PRO A 40 -0.35 7.53 13.49
C PRO A 40 -0.94 7.72 14.88
N ARG A 41 -0.10 7.66 15.91
CA ARG A 41 -0.53 7.96 17.28
C ARG A 41 -0.78 9.47 17.42
N PRO A 42 -1.90 9.89 18.01
CA PRO A 42 -2.16 11.30 18.27
C PRO A 42 -1.04 11.91 19.14
N GLY A 43 -0.48 13.05 18.69
CA GLY A 43 0.54 13.77 19.43
C GLY A 43 1.89 13.06 19.56
N VAL A 44 2.18 12.11 18.68
CA VAL A 44 3.52 11.49 18.65
C VAL A 44 4.58 12.54 18.34
N THR A 45 5.68 12.45 19.08
CA THR A 45 6.83 13.35 18.95
C THR A 45 8.10 12.57 18.59
N ALA A 46 9.17 13.29 18.34
CA ALA A 46 10.48 12.72 18.04
C ALA A 46 11.37 12.54 19.28
N GLU A 47 10.82 12.64 20.49
CA GLU A 47 11.64 12.65 21.73
C GLU A 47 12.47 11.38 21.94
N HIS A 48 12.01 10.24 21.37
CA HIS A 48 12.71 8.96 21.47
C HIS A 48 13.61 8.66 20.26
N VAL A 49 13.58 9.50 19.22
CA VAL A 49 14.49 9.36 18.07
C VAL A 49 15.91 9.60 18.53
N LEU A 50 16.84 8.71 18.16
CA LEU A 50 18.24 8.84 18.56
C LEU A 50 18.82 10.20 18.20
N ALA A 51 19.57 10.79 19.15
CA ALA A 51 20.25 12.05 18.94
C ALA A 51 21.44 11.91 17.99
N ASP A 52 21.84 13.01 17.34
CA ASP A 52 22.87 13.02 16.30
C ASP A 52 24.25 12.54 16.77
N ASP A 53 24.56 12.72 18.05
CA ASP A 53 25.81 12.23 18.64
C ASP A 53 25.90 10.71 18.77
N LYS A 54 24.74 10.02 18.65
CA LYS A 54 24.61 8.55 18.64
C LYS A 54 24.43 7.95 17.26
N VAL A 55 24.42 8.78 16.22
CA VAL A 55 24.13 8.38 14.84
C VAL A 55 25.36 8.64 13.96
N ASP A 56 25.76 7.62 13.19
CA ASP A 56 26.84 7.75 12.22
C ASP A 56 26.53 8.86 11.21
N ALA A 57 27.58 9.61 10.83
CA ALA A 57 27.44 10.81 10.01
C ALA A 57 26.65 10.59 8.71
N GLU A 58 26.80 9.42 8.10
CA GLU A 58 26.15 9.03 6.84
C GLU A 58 24.65 8.77 6.97
N HIS A 59 24.13 8.59 8.21
CA HIS A 59 22.72 8.31 8.49
C HIS A 59 21.97 9.49 9.13
N ARG A 60 22.68 10.57 9.51
CA ARG A 60 22.08 11.71 10.23
C ARG A 60 20.92 12.36 9.50
N ASP A 61 20.94 12.42 8.18
CA ASP A 61 19.87 12.98 7.36
C ASP A 61 18.57 12.17 7.47
N ALA A 62 18.66 10.83 7.55
CA ALA A 62 17.49 9.97 7.73
C ALA A 62 16.89 10.13 9.14
N TYR A 63 17.74 10.23 10.18
CA TYR A 63 17.28 10.51 11.53
C TYR A 63 16.75 11.93 11.68
N ALA A 64 17.32 12.90 10.97
CA ALA A 64 16.78 14.26 10.90
C ALA A 64 15.37 14.26 10.26
N ALA A 65 15.16 13.47 9.21
CA ALA A 65 13.84 13.28 8.61
C ALA A 65 12.85 12.71 9.64
N ALA A 66 13.25 11.72 10.44
CA ALA A 66 12.40 11.15 11.49
C ALA A 66 12.03 12.18 12.57
N ARG A 67 12.92 13.10 12.87
CA ARG A 67 12.65 14.19 13.82
C ARG A 67 11.76 15.28 13.24
N GLU A 68 11.83 15.52 11.94
CA GLU A 68 11.06 16.57 11.25
C GLU A 68 9.60 16.16 11.03
N ILE A 69 9.35 14.88 10.71
CA ILE A 69 8.01 14.37 10.35
C ILE A 69 7.60 13.12 11.16
N PRO A 70 7.65 13.15 12.50
CA PRO A 70 7.43 11.97 13.32
C PRO A 70 6.03 11.35 13.10
N GLU A 71 4.98 12.17 12.98
CA GLU A 71 3.62 11.68 12.75
C GLU A 71 3.48 10.95 11.40
N ILE A 72 4.15 11.43 10.36
CA ILE A 72 4.15 10.77 9.06
C ILE A 72 4.82 9.40 9.17
N LEU A 73 6.01 9.33 9.76
CA LEU A 73 6.74 8.07 9.91
C LEU A 73 6.06 7.10 10.88
N ASP A 74 5.33 7.58 11.86
CA ASP A 74 4.53 6.73 12.75
C ASP A 74 3.35 6.07 12.02
N GLY A 75 2.92 6.66 10.92
CA GLY A 75 1.88 6.13 10.03
C GLY A 75 2.39 5.22 8.91
N ILE A 76 3.68 4.88 8.86
CA ILE A 76 4.26 4.09 7.78
C ILE A 76 4.75 2.74 8.32
N TYR A 77 4.40 1.63 7.63
CA TYR A 77 5.00 0.33 7.84
C TYR A 77 6.40 0.30 7.21
N CYS A 78 7.39 -0.25 7.91
CA CYS A 78 8.74 -0.38 7.37
C CYS A 78 8.89 -1.69 6.58
N HIS A 79 9.25 -1.60 5.30
CA HIS A 79 9.35 -2.73 4.37
C HIS A 79 10.59 -3.60 4.58
N CYS A 80 11.38 -3.32 5.60
CA CYS A 80 12.48 -4.23 6.00
C CYS A 80 12.00 -5.42 6.84
N ASP A 81 10.69 -5.57 7.07
CA ASP A 81 10.05 -6.60 7.91
C ASP A 81 10.53 -6.61 9.37
N CYS A 82 11.14 -5.52 9.82
CA CYS A 82 11.61 -5.42 11.20
C CYS A 82 10.46 -5.46 12.20
N ALA A 83 9.31 -4.85 11.87
CA ALA A 83 8.11 -4.88 12.72
C ALA A 83 7.57 -6.31 12.92
N ASP A 84 7.72 -7.19 11.94
CA ASP A 84 7.28 -8.58 12.03
C ASP A 84 8.22 -9.44 12.88
N ARG A 85 9.50 -9.04 12.99
CA ARG A 85 10.53 -9.77 13.73
C ARG A 85 10.70 -9.26 15.16
N HIS A 86 10.35 -8.00 15.41
CA HIS A 86 10.54 -7.32 16.68
C HIS A 86 9.22 -6.73 17.17
N SER A 87 8.63 -7.32 18.19
CA SER A 87 7.32 -6.92 18.74
C SER A 87 7.26 -5.49 19.27
N THR A 88 8.40 -4.84 19.48
CA THR A 88 8.49 -3.45 19.95
C THR A 88 8.41 -2.42 18.82
N LEU A 89 8.61 -2.86 17.57
CA LEU A 89 8.60 -1.99 16.40
C LEU A 89 7.23 -2.05 15.73
N ARG A 90 6.48 -0.95 15.77
CA ARG A 90 5.15 -0.88 15.16
C ARG A 90 5.12 -0.08 13.84
N SER A 91 6.07 0.78 13.63
CA SER A 91 6.08 1.75 12.54
C SER A 91 7.51 2.09 12.12
N LEU A 92 7.65 2.78 11.00
CA LEU A 92 8.95 3.28 10.56
C LEU A 92 9.59 4.21 11.59
N LEU A 93 8.80 5.04 12.30
CA LEU A 93 9.33 5.89 13.36
C LEU A 93 10.02 5.07 14.46
N SER A 94 9.41 3.95 14.88
CA SER A 94 9.96 3.10 15.93
C SER A 94 11.36 2.54 15.58
N CYS A 95 11.67 2.38 14.30
CA CYS A 95 13.02 1.98 13.88
C CYS A 95 14.05 3.06 14.26
N PHE A 96 13.69 4.33 14.14
CA PHE A 96 14.58 5.48 14.45
C PHE A 96 14.73 5.78 15.94
N GLU A 97 13.95 5.14 16.79
CA GLU A 97 14.16 5.08 18.24
C GLU A 97 15.31 4.13 18.62
N THR A 98 15.88 3.43 17.65
CA THR A 98 16.98 2.47 17.77
C THR A 98 18.10 2.76 16.75
N ASP A 99 19.15 1.97 16.78
CA ASP A 99 20.27 2.02 15.82
C ASP A 99 20.00 1.25 14.51
N MET A 100 18.85 0.58 14.40
CA MET A 100 18.52 -0.27 13.24
C MET A 100 18.66 0.42 11.87
N PRO A 101 18.22 1.68 11.67
CA PRO A 101 18.36 2.36 10.39
C PRO A 101 19.82 2.57 9.94
N MET A 102 20.79 2.55 10.86
CA MET A 102 22.20 2.62 10.50
C MET A 102 22.71 1.34 9.80
N SER A 103 22.03 0.22 10.03
CA SER A 103 22.32 -1.06 9.36
C SER A 103 21.33 -1.41 8.27
N CYS A 104 20.30 -0.59 8.06
CA CYS A 104 19.20 -0.89 7.15
C CYS A 104 18.95 0.24 6.15
N GLY A 105 19.40 0.05 4.92
CA GLY A 105 19.19 1.02 3.84
C GLY A 105 17.71 1.24 3.48
N ILE A 106 16.83 0.27 3.76
CA ILE A 106 15.39 0.39 3.53
C ILE A 106 14.81 1.44 4.47
N CYS A 107 14.99 1.30 5.79
CA CYS A 107 14.48 2.25 6.77
C CYS A 107 14.92 3.70 6.45
N SER A 108 16.23 3.88 6.20
CA SER A 108 16.79 5.20 5.86
C SER A 108 16.25 5.74 4.53
N GLY A 109 16.10 4.87 3.52
CA GLY A 109 15.53 5.22 2.22
C GLY A 109 14.05 5.63 2.32
N GLU A 110 13.26 4.92 3.10
CA GLU A 110 11.85 5.24 3.34
C GLU A 110 11.68 6.59 4.04
N ALA A 111 12.49 6.87 5.07
CA ALA A 111 12.40 8.15 5.80
C ALA A 111 12.76 9.34 4.91
N ARG A 112 13.84 9.24 4.12
CA ARG A 112 14.22 10.28 3.15
C ARG A 112 13.13 10.51 2.10
N THR A 113 12.57 9.42 1.56
CA THR A 113 11.49 9.50 0.57
C THR A 113 10.22 10.12 1.16
N ALA A 114 9.86 9.74 2.39
CA ALA A 114 8.71 10.32 3.08
C ALA A 114 8.86 11.83 3.28
N LEU A 115 10.05 12.27 3.72
CA LEU A 115 10.33 13.71 3.90
C LEU A 115 10.25 14.49 2.59
N GLU A 116 10.83 13.96 1.51
CA GLU A 116 10.76 14.58 0.18
C GLU A 116 9.31 14.77 -0.27
N LEU A 117 8.51 13.72 -0.17
CA LEU A 117 7.11 13.75 -0.58
C LEU A 117 6.27 14.67 0.32
N HIS A 118 6.53 14.67 1.63
CA HIS A 118 5.86 15.56 2.57
C HIS A 118 6.16 17.03 2.24
N LYS A 119 7.43 17.38 1.97
CA LYS A 119 7.82 18.73 1.51
C LYS A 119 7.19 19.12 0.17
N ALA A 120 6.90 18.14 -0.68
CA ALA A 120 6.16 18.34 -1.91
C ALA A 120 4.63 18.46 -1.71
N GLY A 121 4.14 18.48 -0.46
CA GLY A 121 2.73 18.64 -0.11
C GLY A 121 1.89 17.38 -0.28
N LYS A 122 2.50 16.20 -0.33
CA LYS A 122 1.79 14.93 -0.46
C LYS A 122 1.12 14.53 0.87
N SER A 123 -0.08 14.01 0.77
CA SER A 123 -0.81 13.43 1.90
C SER A 123 -0.14 12.15 2.39
N LEU A 124 -0.42 11.74 3.64
CA LEU A 124 0.06 10.46 4.18
C LEU A 124 -0.33 9.27 3.29
N ALA A 125 -1.54 9.27 2.73
CA ALA A 125 -1.99 8.20 1.83
C ALA A 125 -1.16 8.13 0.54
N GLU A 126 -0.82 9.28 -0.06
CA GLU A 126 0.04 9.33 -1.25
C GLU A 126 1.48 8.91 -0.92
N ILE A 127 1.99 9.29 0.25
CA ILE A 127 3.33 8.90 0.72
C ILE A 127 3.39 7.39 0.93
N ARG A 128 2.40 6.79 1.62
CA ARG A 128 2.27 5.34 1.81
C ARG A 128 2.30 4.61 0.46
N ALA A 129 1.47 5.03 -0.49
CA ALA A 129 1.40 4.41 -1.81
C ALA A 129 2.73 4.50 -2.60
N ALA A 130 3.44 5.61 -2.47
CA ALA A 130 4.74 5.80 -3.12
C ALA A 130 5.83 4.92 -2.49
N ILE A 131 5.82 4.78 -1.17
CA ILE A 131 6.75 3.93 -0.42
C ILE A 131 6.48 2.46 -0.73
N ASP A 132 5.21 2.01 -0.71
CA ASP A 132 4.84 0.64 -1.09
C ASP A 132 5.31 0.28 -2.50
N LYS A 133 5.19 1.22 -3.43
CA LYS A 133 5.63 1.00 -4.81
C LYS A 133 7.15 0.88 -4.93
N ARG A 134 7.90 1.58 -4.08
CA ARG A 134 9.37 1.68 -4.19
C ARG A 134 10.09 0.60 -3.39
N PHE A 135 9.57 0.23 -2.24
CA PHE A 135 10.25 -0.63 -1.27
C PHE A 135 9.52 -1.95 -1.00
N GLY A 136 8.22 -2.06 -1.40
CA GLY A 136 7.37 -3.23 -1.21
C GLY A 136 7.49 -4.32 -2.27
#